data_bb4641288e3856098b1396c1a43a2fbc
#
_entry.id   bb4641288e3856098b1396c1a43a2fbc
#
_cell.length_a   1.000
_cell.length_b   1.000
_cell.length_c   1.000
_cell.angle_alpha   90.00
_cell.angle_beta   90.00
_cell.angle_gamma   90.00
#
_symmetry.space_group_name_H-M   'P 1'
#
loop_
_entity.id
_entity.type
_entity.pdbx_description
1 polymer ?
#
loop_
_entity_poly.entity_id
_entity_poly.type
_entity_poly.pdbx_seq_one_letter_code
_entity_poly.pdbx_strand_id
1 'polypeptide(L)'
;MISKKLTEQLLKIYINAESVNDLGIENYFDENISLIGTGKHEIFRNLHEFLESFKFDVKRRGKIRIEVQNLHQEEERLDDDHVLAHGTVDFTGLFKDGSICFKMETRFTIIYKWTNGKWLVQHLHQSTPDLEQMDGEEFPVTLGKQVKKTRQAFHALGTAYYHISRLNLKTKKIELVKRSREMDMGIKENTSDWDPQFKIIEDIIAE
;
A
#
# COMPACT_ATOMS: atom_id res chain seq x y z
N MET A 1 -18.80 6.21 -23.73
CA MET A 1 -17.51 5.71 -23.28
C MET A 1 -17.61 4.20 -23.03
N ILE A 2 -17.02 3.41 -23.90
CA ILE A 2 -17.05 1.94 -23.81
C ILE A 2 -16.11 1.48 -22.68
N SER A 3 -14.92 2.08 -22.60
CA SER A 3 -13.89 1.73 -21.64
C SER A 3 -14.32 1.94 -20.18
N LYS A 4 -15.12 2.98 -19.88
CA LYS A 4 -15.58 3.23 -18.50
C LYS A 4 -16.43 2.07 -17.96
N LYS A 5 -17.34 1.53 -18.77
CA LYS A 5 -18.14 0.35 -18.37
C LYS A 5 -17.27 -0.87 -18.14
N LEU A 6 -16.24 -1.07 -18.96
CA LEU A 6 -15.29 -2.19 -18.79
C LEU A 6 -14.47 -2.02 -17.50
N THR A 7 -13.97 -0.82 -17.24
CA THR A 7 -13.24 -0.53 -15.99
C THR A 7 -14.12 -0.76 -14.76
N GLU A 8 -15.36 -0.27 -14.77
CA GLU A 8 -16.32 -0.52 -13.67
C GLU A 8 -16.61 -2.01 -13.47
N GLN A 9 -16.70 -2.80 -14.55
CA GLN A 9 -16.87 -4.24 -14.47
C GLN A 9 -15.64 -4.93 -13.88
N LEU A 10 -14.44 -4.57 -14.35
CA LEU A 10 -13.18 -5.09 -13.80
C LEU A 10 -13.05 -4.78 -12.30
N LEU A 11 -13.33 -3.55 -11.89
CA LEU A 11 -13.32 -3.18 -10.48
C LEU A 11 -14.29 -4.01 -9.66
N LYS A 12 -15.53 -4.19 -10.13
CA LYS A 12 -16.54 -5.04 -9.45
C LYS A 12 -16.06 -6.48 -9.28
N ILE A 13 -15.47 -7.06 -10.31
CA ILE A 13 -14.92 -8.42 -10.26
C ILE A 13 -13.77 -8.46 -9.25
N TYR A 14 -12.84 -7.50 -9.31
CA TYR A 14 -11.67 -7.44 -8.44
C TYR A 14 -12.03 -7.32 -6.96
N ILE A 15 -13.01 -6.47 -6.60
CA ILE A 15 -13.40 -6.25 -5.20
C ILE A 15 -14.26 -7.39 -4.64
N ASN A 16 -15.09 -8.04 -5.46
CA ASN A 16 -15.99 -9.11 -5.04
C ASN A 16 -15.36 -10.51 -5.12
N ALA A 17 -14.08 -10.59 -5.42
CA ALA A 17 -13.37 -11.85 -5.51
C ALA A 17 -13.31 -12.56 -4.14
N GLU A 18 -14.19 -13.53 -3.92
CA GLU A 18 -14.11 -14.46 -2.79
C GLU A 18 -13.20 -15.65 -3.12
N SER A 19 -13.20 -16.07 -4.38
CA SER A 19 -12.25 -17.06 -4.93
C SER A 19 -11.88 -16.71 -6.36
N VAL A 20 -10.67 -17.04 -6.77
CA VAL A 20 -10.19 -16.77 -8.14
C VAL A 20 -10.92 -17.62 -9.19
N ASN A 21 -11.40 -18.80 -8.80
CA ASN A 21 -12.05 -19.74 -9.72
C ASN A 21 -13.45 -19.27 -10.16
N ASP A 22 -14.07 -18.35 -9.41
CA ASP A 22 -15.44 -17.89 -9.67
C ASP A 22 -15.50 -16.60 -10.51
N LEU A 23 -14.35 -16.02 -10.85
CA LEU A 23 -14.30 -14.65 -11.33
C LEU A 23 -14.51 -14.48 -12.82
N GLY A 24 -14.19 -15.51 -13.62
CA GLY A 24 -14.12 -15.31 -15.07
C GLY A 24 -13.26 -14.11 -15.47
N ILE A 25 -12.35 -13.69 -14.57
CA ILE A 25 -11.49 -12.52 -14.77
C ILE A 25 -10.62 -12.70 -16.02
N GLU A 26 -10.22 -13.93 -16.31
CA GLU A 26 -9.50 -14.32 -17.52
C GLU A 26 -10.24 -13.92 -18.81
N ASN A 27 -11.57 -13.76 -18.77
CA ASN A 27 -12.34 -13.33 -19.94
C ASN A 27 -12.20 -11.85 -20.28
N TYR A 28 -11.58 -11.08 -19.40
CA TYR A 28 -11.39 -9.65 -19.55
C TYR A 28 -9.95 -9.25 -19.93
N PHE A 29 -9.02 -10.21 -19.86
CA PHE A 29 -7.60 -9.94 -20.12
C PHE A 29 -7.09 -10.71 -21.34
N ASP A 30 -6.19 -10.07 -22.08
CA ASP A 30 -5.41 -10.74 -23.13
C ASP A 30 -4.43 -11.73 -22.50
N GLU A 31 -4.17 -12.87 -23.14
CA GLU A 31 -3.19 -13.87 -22.65
C GLU A 31 -1.79 -13.27 -22.49
N ASN A 32 -1.44 -12.33 -23.37
CA ASN A 32 -0.16 -11.64 -23.40
C ASN A 32 -0.23 -10.29 -22.68
N ILE A 33 -1.11 -10.16 -21.69
CA ILE A 33 -1.19 -8.92 -20.90
C ILE A 33 0.17 -8.57 -20.30
N SER A 34 0.47 -7.27 -20.25
CA SER A 34 1.50 -6.73 -19.37
C SER A 34 0.83 -5.96 -18.24
N LEU A 35 1.22 -6.21 -17.00
CA LEU A 35 0.64 -5.54 -15.85
C LEU A 35 1.74 -5.05 -14.90
N ILE A 36 1.62 -3.79 -14.49
CA ILE A 36 2.45 -3.17 -13.44
C ILE A 36 1.49 -2.73 -12.34
N GLY A 37 1.59 -3.37 -11.18
CA GLY A 37 0.80 -3.03 -10.00
C GLY A 37 1.48 -2.01 -9.09
N THR A 38 0.87 -1.76 -7.93
CA THR A 38 1.37 -0.81 -6.93
C THR A 38 2.50 -1.37 -6.06
N GLY A 39 2.62 -2.68 -5.99
CA GLY A 39 3.63 -3.37 -5.19
C GLY A 39 4.98 -3.47 -5.91
N LYS A 40 6.08 -3.47 -5.13
CA LYS A 40 7.46 -3.49 -5.65
C LYS A 40 7.76 -4.61 -6.66
N HIS A 41 7.09 -5.75 -6.53
CA HIS A 41 7.34 -6.95 -7.36
C HIS A 41 6.16 -7.28 -8.29
N GLU A 42 5.17 -6.40 -8.39
CA GLU A 42 3.97 -6.59 -9.21
C GLU A 42 4.22 -6.16 -10.65
N ILE A 43 5.09 -6.89 -11.34
CA ILE A 43 5.36 -6.76 -12.77
C ILE A 43 5.09 -8.12 -13.41
N PHE A 44 3.98 -8.24 -14.14
CA PHE A 44 3.52 -9.47 -14.77
C PHE A 44 3.57 -9.33 -16.29
N ARG A 45 4.03 -10.37 -16.98
CA ARG A 45 4.27 -10.37 -18.42
C ARG A 45 3.23 -11.16 -19.21
N ASN A 46 2.37 -11.87 -18.52
CA ASN A 46 1.30 -12.66 -19.11
C ASN A 46 0.18 -12.89 -18.07
N LEU A 47 -0.96 -13.35 -18.56
CA LEU A 47 -2.14 -13.61 -17.75
C LEU A 47 -1.89 -14.66 -16.64
N HIS A 48 -1.10 -15.69 -16.92
CA HIS A 48 -0.83 -16.75 -15.95
C HIS A 48 -0.09 -16.21 -14.71
N GLU A 49 0.99 -15.45 -14.91
CA GLU A 49 1.73 -14.80 -13.81
C GLU A 49 0.82 -13.90 -12.97
N PHE A 50 -0.03 -13.10 -13.63
CA PHE A 50 -0.97 -12.24 -12.94
C PHE A 50 -1.97 -13.04 -12.12
N LEU A 51 -2.61 -14.08 -12.68
CA LEU A 51 -3.61 -14.88 -11.98
C LEU A 51 -3.04 -15.62 -10.76
N GLU A 52 -1.82 -16.12 -10.84
CA GLU A 52 -1.17 -16.76 -9.68
C GLU A 52 -0.94 -15.76 -8.55
N SER A 53 -0.49 -14.55 -8.86
CA SER A 53 -0.34 -13.48 -7.86
C SER A 53 -1.68 -13.04 -7.29
N PHE A 54 -2.69 -12.90 -8.15
CA PHE A 54 -4.03 -12.50 -7.75
C PHE A 54 -4.71 -13.53 -6.82
N LYS A 55 -4.52 -14.82 -7.05
CA LYS A 55 -4.96 -15.89 -6.14
C LYS A 55 -4.38 -15.71 -4.74
N PHE A 56 -3.09 -15.39 -4.68
CA PHE A 56 -2.41 -15.14 -3.42
C PHE A 56 -2.97 -13.90 -2.71
N ASP A 57 -3.20 -12.81 -3.45
CA ASP A 57 -3.76 -11.57 -2.91
C ASP A 57 -5.18 -11.77 -2.38
N VAL A 58 -6.06 -12.45 -3.11
CA VAL A 58 -7.42 -12.78 -2.66
C VAL A 58 -7.38 -13.57 -1.34
N LYS A 59 -6.51 -14.57 -1.25
CA LYS A 59 -6.33 -15.36 -0.03
C LYS A 59 -5.81 -14.50 1.14
N ARG A 60 -4.85 -13.62 0.88
CA ARG A 60 -4.24 -12.73 1.87
C ARG A 60 -5.21 -11.66 2.36
N ARG A 61 -6.05 -11.14 1.48
CA ARG A 61 -7.08 -10.14 1.77
C ARG A 61 -8.08 -10.65 2.82
N GLY A 62 -8.42 -11.94 2.78
CA GLY A 62 -9.27 -12.58 3.78
C GLY A 62 -10.65 -11.93 3.87
N LYS A 63 -11.00 -11.43 5.07
CA LYS A 63 -12.33 -10.86 5.36
C LYS A 63 -12.39 -9.34 5.27
N ILE A 64 -11.40 -8.71 4.63
CA ILE A 64 -11.42 -7.27 4.38
C ILE A 64 -12.36 -7.00 3.22
N ARG A 65 -13.37 -6.14 3.44
CA ARG A 65 -14.25 -5.64 2.39
C ARG A 65 -13.58 -4.44 1.72
N ILE A 66 -13.51 -4.45 0.38
CA ILE A 66 -12.98 -3.34 -0.39
C ILE A 66 -14.14 -2.54 -0.97
N GLU A 67 -14.11 -1.23 -0.79
CA GLU A 67 -15.00 -0.27 -1.42
C GLU A 67 -14.22 0.56 -2.42
N VAL A 68 -14.87 0.87 -3.56
CA VAL A 68 -14.34 1.70 -4.63
C VAL A 68 -15.14 2.99 -4.69
N GLN A 69 -14.45 4.12 -4.73
CA GLN A 69 -15.04 5.44 -4.80
C GLN A 69 -14.26 6.32 -5.78
N ASN A 70 -14.85 7.44 -6.18
CA ASN A 70 -14.18 8.50 -6.94
C ASN A 70 -13.47 8.02 -8.22
N LEU A 71 -14.11 7.12 -9.00
CA LEU A 71 -13.57 6.72 -10.31
C LEU A 71 -13.69 7.89 -11.29
N HIS A 72 -12.56 8.51 -11.59
CA HIS A 72 -12.38 9.47 -12.67
C HIS A 72 -11.60 8.82 -13.80
N GLN A 73 -12.15 8.87 -15.04
CA GLN A 73 -11.53 8.23 -16.18
C GLN A 73 -11.73 9.07 -17.42
N GLU A 74 -10.65 9.22 -18.17
CA GLU A 74 -10.62 9.71 -19.54
C GLU A 74 -10.26 8.57 -20.48
N GLU A 75 -10.69 8.67 -21.75
CA GLU A 75 -10.35 7.69 -22.78
C GLU A 75 -9.91 8.39 -24.07
N GLU A 76 -8.93 7.79 -24.71
CA GLU A 76 -8.42 8.19 -26.01
C GLU A 76 -8.37 6.97 -26.92
N ARG A 77 -8.88 7.12 -28.15
CA ARG A 77 -8.78 6.09 -29.16
C ARG A 77 -7.41 6.17 -29.82
N LEU A 78 -6.62 5.10 -29.68
CA LEU A 78 -5.27 5.05 -30.27
C LEU A 78 -5.32 4.65 -31.75
N ASP A 79 -6.16 3.65 -32.08
CA ASP A 79 -6.42 3.18 -33.45
C ASP A 79 -7.78 2.46 -33.52
N ASP A 80 -8.01 1.67 -34.57
CA ASP A 80 -9.30 0.99 -34.76
C ASP A 80 -9.56 -0.09 -33.73
N ASP A 81 -8.52 -0.70 -33.20
CA ASP A 81 -8.60 -1.84 -32.28
C ASP A 81 -8.10 -1.52 -30.87
N HIS A 82 -7.60 -0.30 -30.59
CA HIS A 82 -7.04 0.04 -29.29
C HIS A 82 -7.64 1.33 -28.71
N VAL A 83 -7.95 1.28 -27.41
CA VAL A 83 -8.37 2.42 -26.59
C VAL A 83 -7.49 2.51 -25.36
N LEU A 84 -6.93 3.69 -25.14
CA LEU A 84 -6.26 4.05 -23.89
C LEU A 84 -7.29 4.62 -22.91
N ALA A 85 -7.33 4.10 -21.71
CA ALA A 85 -8.06 4.67 -20.59
C ALA A 85 -7.08 5.01 -19.48
N HIS A 86 -7.21 6.19 -18.89
CA HIS A 86 -6.38 6.59 -17.75
C HIS A 86 -7.20 7.39 -16.75
N GLY A 87 -6.75 7.41 -15.49
CA GLY A 87 -7.48 8.12 -14.46
C GLY A 87 -7.07 7.78 -13.06
N THR A 88 -7.98 8.06 -12.12
CA THR A 88 -7.82 7.81 -10.69
C THR A 88 -8.99 7.04 -10.14
N VAL A 89 -8.74 6.30 -9.06
CA VAL A 89 -9.76 5.58 -8.30
C VAL A 89 -9.30 5.42 -6.85
N ASP A 90 -10.24 5.59 -5.91
CA ASP A 90 -9.98 5.40 -4.48
C ASP A 90 -10.43 4.02 -4.04
N PHE A 91 -9.58 3.35 -3.27
CA PHE A 91 -9.89 2.11 -2.58
C PHE A 91 -9.89 2.33 -1.07
N THR A 92 -10.93 1.83 -0.40
CA THR A 92 -11.01 1.78 1.06
C THR A 92 -11.20 0.33 1.49
N GLY A 93 -10.27 -0.20 2.28
CA GLY A 93 -10.41 -1.50 2.91
C GLY A 93 -11.03 -1.37 4.29
N LEU A 94 -12.04 -2.18 4.60
CA LEU A 94 -12.78 -2.17 5.85
C LEU A 94 -12.66 -3.52 6.55
N PHE A 95 -12.40 -3.50 7.86
CA PHE A 95 -12.53 -4.68 8.71
C PHE A 95 -14.01 -5.05 8.90
N LYS A 96 -14.28 -6.21 9.49
CA LYS A 96 -15.64 -6.70 9.75
C LYS A 96 -16.49 -5.77 10.65
N ASP A 97 -15.85 -5.07 11.56
CA ASP A 97 -16.48 -4.11 12.48
C ASP A 97 -16.74 -2.74 11.83
N GLY A 98 -16.41 -2.59 10.53
CA GLY A 98 -16.56 -1.35 9.79
C GLY A 98 -15.42 -0.36 9.97
N SER A 99 -14.42 -0.65 10.79
CA SER A 99 -13.25 0.22 10.93
C SER A 99 -12.37 0.15 9.68
N ILE A 100 -11.68 1.27 9.40
CA ILE A 100 -10.84 1.40 8.20
C ILE A 100 -9.54 0.63 8.41
N CYS A 101 -9.25 -0.30 7.50
CA CYS A 101 -7.98 -1.01 7.41
C CYS A 101 -6.95 -0.19 6.65
N PHE A 102 -7.33 0.33 5.48
CA PHE A 102 -6.49 1.21 4.65
C PHE A 102 -7.35 2.13 3.77
N LYS A 103 -6.75 3.22 3.32
CA LYS A 103 -7.22 4.05 2.20
C LYS A 103 -6.08 4.21 1.21
N MET A 104 -6.40 4.12 -0.08
CA MET A 104 -5.42 4.21 -1.14
C MET A 104 -6.02 4.94 -2.34
N GLU A 105 -5.45 6.08 -2.70
CA GLU A 105 -5.67 6.71 -3.99
C GLU A 105 -4.77 6.02 -5.02
N THR A 106 -5.33 5.67 -6.17
CA THR A 106 -4.62 4.94 -7.21
C THR A 106 -4.79 5.65 -8.55
N ARG A 107 -3.69 5.85 -9.23
CA ARG A 107 -3.66 6.26 -10.63
C ARG A 107 -3.54 5.03 -11.50
N PHE A 108 -4.23 5.00 -12.63
CA PHE A 108 -4.17 3.87 -13.54
C PHE A 108 -4.07 4.30 -15.00
N THR A 109 -3.51 3.41 -15.80
CA THR A 109 -3.51 3.45 -17.26
C THR A 109 -3.85 2.06 -17.76
N ILE A 110 -4.84 1.95 -18.65
CA ILE A 110 -5.30 0.68 -19.23
C ILE A 110 -5.31 0.82 -20.75
N ILE A 111 -4.72 -0.15 -21.44
CA ILE A 111 -4.92 -0.30 -22.89
C ILE A 111 -5.89 -1.45 -23.09
N TYR A 112 -7.04 -1.13 -23.67
CA TYR A 112 -8.01 -2.10 -24.15
C TYR A 112 -7.76 -2.39 -25.62
N LYS A 113 -7.80 -3.68 -25.99
CA LYS A 113 -7.67 -4.16 -27.36
C LYS A 113 -8.94 -4.89 -27.78
N TRP A 114 -9.43 -4.56 -28.99
CA TRP A 114 -10.52 -5.30 -29.62
C TRP A 114 -10.00 -6.58 -30.23
N THR A 115 -10.49 -7.73 -29.76
CA THR A 115 -10.06 -9.05 -30.24
C THR A 115 -11.25 -10.01 -30.21
N ASN A 116 -11.53 -10.69 -31.33
CA ASN A 116 -12.57 -11.72 -31.42
C ASN A 116 -13.95 -11.26 -30.93
N GLY A 117 -14.35 -10.02 -31.27
CA GLY A 117 -15.67 -9.49 -30.92
C GLY A 117 -15.81 -8.95 -29.51
N LYS A 118 -14.73 -8.81 -28.75
CA LYS A 118 -14.72 -8.26 -27.38
C LYS A 118 -13.49 -7.39 -27.10
N TRP A 119 -13.65 -6.49 -26.14
CA TRP A 119 -12.56 -5.70 -25.62
C TRP A 119 -11.86 -6.45 -24.49
N LEU A 120 -10.53 -6.58 -24.57
CA LEU A 120 -9.68 -7.19 -23.55
C LEU A 120 -8.64 -6.19 -23.04
N VAL A 121 -8.27 -6.30 -21.79
CA VAL A 121 -7.13 -5.55 -21.22
C VAL A 121 -5.84 -6.15 -21.75
N GLN A 122 -5.08 -5.36 -22.51
CA GLN A 122 -3.76 -5.72 -23.02
C GLN A 122 -2.64 -5.19 -22.14
N HIS A 123 -2.84 -4.03 -21.53
CA HIS A 123 -1.92 -3.44 -20.58
C HIS A 123 -2.67 -2.80 -19.43
N LEU A 124 -2.15 -2.96 -18.22
CA LEU A 124 -2.62 -2.27 -17.03
C LEU A 124 -1.42 -1.78 -16.23
N HIS A 125 -1.38 -0.50 -15.96
CA HIS A 125 -0.45 0.09 -15.00
C HIS A 125 -1.24 0.75 -13.87
N GLN A 126 -0.84 0.49 -12.64
CA GLN A 126 -1.35 1.15 -11.44
C GLN A 126 -0.20 1.72 -10.63
N SER A 127 -0.40 2.89 -10.06
CA SER A 127 0.55 3.52 -9.15
C SER A 127 -0.19 4.28 -8.06
N THR A 128 0.44 4.42 -6.91
CA THR A 128 -0.01 5.30 -5.83
C THR A 128 0.81 6.57 -5.83
N PRO A 129 0.22 7.75 -5.59
CA PRO A 129 1.00 8.96 -5.39
C PRO A 129 1.86 8.82 -4.12
N ASP A 130 3.05 9.39 -4.14
CA ASP A 130 3.81 9.58 -2.91
C ASP A 130 3.25 10.81 -2.19
N LEU A 131 2.47 10.58 -1.13
CA LEU A 131 1.79 11.64 -0.37
C LEU A 131 2.75 12.55 0.40
N GLU A 132 4.02 12.15 0.54
CA GLU A 132 5.06 12.94 1.20
C GLU A 132 5.86 13.79 0.21
N GLN A 133 5.63 13.62 -1.09
CA GLN A 133 6.21 14.44 -2.14
C GLN A 133 5.50 15.80 -2.21
N MET A 134 6.27 16.89 -2.17
CA MET A 134 5.71 18.24 -2.26
C MET A 134 5.25 18.56 -3.69
N ASP A 135 4.22 19.38 -3.80
CA ASP A 135 3.75 19.86 -5.10
C ASP A 135 4.87 20.50 -5.91
N GLY A 136 5.02 20.09 -7.16
CA GLY A 136 6.07 20.57 -8.06
C GLY A 136 7.43 19.90 -7.89
N GLU A 137 7.58 18.95 -6.97
CA GLU A 137 8.78 18.11 -6.90
C GLU A 137 8.66 16.93 -7.88
N GLU A 138 9.63 16.75 -8.74
CA GLU A 138 9.79 15.57 -9.58
C GLU A 138 10.32 14.36 -8.77
N PHE A 139 11.19 14.64 -7.79
CA PHE A 139 11.78 13.66 -6.88
C PHE A 139 11.53 14.09 -5.42
N PRO A 140 11.33 13.16 -4.45
CA PRO A 140 11.01 13.49 -3.05
C PRO A 140 12.24 14.04 -2.29
N VAL A 141 12.80 15.14 -2.76
CA VAL A 141 14.03 15.78 -2.21
C VAL A 141 13.77 16.36 -0.83
N THR A 142 12.59 16.94 -0.62
CA THR A 142 12.20 17.54 0.68
C THR A 142 12.11 16.47 1.74
N LEU A 143 11.45 15.34 1.45
CA LEU A 143 11.39 14.17 2.32
C LEU A 143 12.81 13.66 2.65
N GLY A 144 13.65 13.48 1.63
CA GLY A 144 15.04 13.05 1.82
C GLY A 144 15.84 13.97 2.77
N LYS A 145 15.66 15.29 2.65
CA LYS A 145 16.26 16.28 3.55
C LYS A 145 15.72 16.17 4.98
N GLN A 146 14.41 15.97 5.15
CA GLN A 146 13.78 15.79 6.47
C GLN A 146 14.25 14.52 7.15
N VAL A 147 14.27 13.39 6.44
CA VAL A 147 14.78 12.10 6.95
C VAL A 147 16.23 12.24 7.39
N LYS A 148 17.08 12.91 6.58
CA LYS A 148 18.48 13.18 6.94
C LYS A 148 18.60 14.01 8.20
N LYS A 149 17.84 15.11 8.34
CA LYS A 149 17.82 15.96 9.55
C LYS A 149 17.37 15.18 10.77
N THR A 150 16.31 14.39 10.66
CA THR A 150 15.81 13.54 11.75
C THR A 150 16.85 12.52 12.19
N ARG A 151 17.51 11.82 11.25
CA ARG A 151 18.62 10.92 11.56
C ARG A 151 19.78 11.59 12.26
N GLN A 152 20.16 12.81 11.81
CA GLN A 152 21.22 13.59 12.45
C GLN A 152 20.86 14.01 13.87
N ALA A 153 19.58 14.43 14.10
CA ALA A 153 19.08 14.76 15.43
C ALA A 153 19.10 13.51 16.34
N PHE A 154 18.62 12.37 15.87
CA PHE A 154 18.70 11.11 16.63
C PHE A 154 20.13 10.67 16.92
N HIS A 155 21.04 10.87 15.97
CA HIS A 155 22.45 10.57 16.16
C HIS A 155 23.06 11.49 17.23
N ALA A 156 22.77 12.79 17.18
CA ALA A 156 23.24 13.76 18.18
C ALA A 156 22.70 13.45 19.58
N LEU A 157 21.38 13.15 19.69
CA LEU A 157 20.80 12.67 20.95
C LEU A 157 21.50 11.40 21.44
N GLY A 158 21.75 10.46 20.50
CA GLY A 158 22.42 9.21 20.84
C GLY A 158 23.88 9.37 21.26
N THR A 159 24.55 10.47 20.96
CA THR A 159 25.90 10.78 21.51
C THR A 159 25.82 11.45 22.87
N ALA A 160 24.71 12.16 23.16
CA ALA A 160 24.49 12.84 24.43
C ALA A 160 23.89 11.93 25.51
N TYR A 161 23.19 10.87 25.12
CA TYR A 161 22.48 9.97 26.04
C TYR A 161 22.96 8.52 25.89
N TYR A 162 23.20 7.85 27.02
CA TYR A 162 23.61 6.44 27.08
C TYR A 162 22.48 5.47 26.72
N HIS A 163 21.23 5.90 26.93
CA HIS A 163 20.05 5.07 26.76
C HIS A 163 18.92 5.91 26.15
N ILE A 164 18.31 5.40 25.09
CA ILE A 164 17.11 6.00 24.47
C ILE A 164 16.09 4.85 24.30
N SER A 165 14.91 5.00 24.90
CA SER A 165 13.80 4.06 24.77
C SER A 165 12.55 4.73 24.29
N ARG A 166 11.71 4.00 23.58
CA ARG A 166 10.37 4.42 23.15
C ARG A 166 9.34 3.62 23.92
N LEU A 167 8.42 4.31 24.62
CA LEU A 167 7.29 3.70 25.30
C LEU A 167 6.02 3.83 24.46
N ASN A 168 5.37 2.71 24.14
CA ASN A 168 4.05 2.72 23.56
C ASN A 168 3.01 2.78 24.70
N LEU A 169 2.36 3.93 24.89
CA LEU A 169 1.42 4.17 25.98
C LEU A 169 0.17 3.28 25.92
N LYS A 170 -0.24 2.84 24.71
CA LYS A 170 -1.41 1.95 24.54
C LYS A 170 -1.09 0.52 24.92
N THR A 171 0.02 0.01 24.43
CA THR A 171 0.42 -1.40 24.64
C THR A 171 1.31 -1.62 25.84
N LYS A 172 1.75 -0.53 26.49
CA LYS A 172 2.70 -0.53 27.62
C LYS A 172 4.03 -1.23 27.30
N LYS A 173 4.39 -1.32 26.01
CA LYS A 173 5.63 -1.93 25.56
C LYS A 173 6.74 -0.89 25.43
N ILE A 174 7.92 -1.24 25.93
CA ILE A 174 9.13 -0.44 25.79
C ILE A 174 10.00 -1.03 24.69
N GLU A 175 10.44 -0.18 23.79
CA GLU A 175 11.37 -0.51 22.72
C GLU A 175 12.69 0.23 22.94
N LEU A 176 13.78 -0.52 23.04
CA LEU A 176 15.11 0.06 23.13
C LEU A 176 15.53 0.61 21.76
N VAL A 177 15.70 1.92 21.68
CA VAL A 177 16.10 2.60 20.43
C VAL A 177 17.63 2.66 20.32
N LYS A 178 18.33 2.91 21.43
CA LYS A 178 19.78 2.94 21.47
C LYS A 178 20.31 2.64 22.88
N ARG A 179 21.44 1.92 22.94
CA ARG A 179 22.22 1.63 24.16
C ARG A 179 23.70 1.87 23.90
N SER A 180 24.41 2.50 24.84
CA SER A 180 25.87 2.52 24.83
C SER A 180 26.43 1.15 25.21
N ARG A 181 27.51 0.72 24.55
CA ARG A 181 28.17 -0.57 24.82
C ARG A 181 28.82 -0.63 26.19
N GLU A 182 29.02 0.50 26.88
CA GLU A 182 29.81 0.60 28.11
C GLU A 182 29.02 0.36 29.40
N MET A 183 27.67 0.29 29.34
CA MET A 183 26.85 0.01 30.51
C MET A 183 25.90 -1.16 30.28
N ASP A 184 26.24 -2.32 30.78
CA ASP A 184 25.30 -3.44 30.93
C ASP A 184 24.51 -3.26 32.22
N MET A 185 23.39 -2.57 32.16
CA MET A 185 22.50 -2.39 33.32
C MET A 185 21.51 -3.52 33.52
N GLY A 186 21.70 -4.67 32.88
CA GLY A 186 20.86 -5.85 33.10
C GLY A 186 19.42 -5.72 32.59
N ILE A 187 19.10 -4.68 31.85
CA ILE A 187 17.75 -4.48 31.26
C ILE A 187 17.58 -5.49 30.13
N LYS A 188 16.69 -6.46 30.33
CA LYS A 188 16.33 -7.42 29.27
C LYS A 188 15.61 -6.73 28.12
N GLU A 189 16.05 -6.99 26.91
CA GLU A 189 15.34 -6.57 25.71
C GLU A 189 13.93 -7.19 25.69
N ASN A 190 12.91 -6.39 25.41
CA ASN A 190 11.51 -6.83 25.29
C ASN A 190 10.87 -7.43 26.57
N THR A 191 11.05 -6.84 27.73
CA THR A 191 10.25 -7.22 28.88
C THR A 191 8.86 -6.60 28.83
N SER A 192 7.82 -7.44 28.89
CA SER A 192 6.42 -7.04 29.03
C SER A 192 6.08 -6.61 30.46
N ASP A 193 7.01 -6.78 31.41
CA ASP A 193 6.80 -6.49 32.79
C ASP A 193 7.52 -5.20 33.20
N TRP A 194 6.74 -4.26 33.71
CA TRP A 194 7.23 -3.02 34.27
C TRP A 194 8.14 -3.29 35.47
N ASP A 195 9.41 -2.95 35.31
CA ASP A 195 10.30 -2.86 36.50
C ASP A 195 9.83 -1.70 37.39
N PRO A 196 9.73 -1.86 38.71
CA PRO A 196 9.37 -0.80 39.65
C PRO A 196 10.17 0.51 39.50
N GLN A 197 11.35 0.46 38.91
CA GLN A 197 12.16 1.65 38.59
C GLN A 197 11.50 2.60 37.60
N PHE A 198 10.54 2.14 36.79
CA PHE A 198 9.77 2.97 35.85
C PHE A 198 8.51 3.58 36.44
N LYS A 199 8.13 3.24 37.67
CA LYS A 199 7.00 3.83 38.37
C LYS A 199 7.15 5.35 38.53
N ILE A 200 8.37 5.84 38.60
CA ILE A 200 8.72 7.27 38.65
C ILE A 200 8.29 8.00 37.37
N ILE A 201 8.27 7.33 36.23
CA ILE A 201 7.89 7.93 34.94
C ILE A 201 6.35 8.04 34.84
N GLU A 202 5.58 7.10 35.42
CA GLU A 202 4.12 7.21 35.49
C GLU A 202 3.67 8.40 36.33
N ASP A 203 4.34 8.67 37.43
CA ASP A 203 4.03 9.77 38.32
C ASP A 203 4.33 11.15 37.68
N ILE A 204 5.36 11.22 36.81
CA ILE A 204 5.73 12.45 36.08
C ILE A 204 4.77 12.73 34.89
N ILE A 205 4.16 11.70 34.31
CA ILE A 205 3.24 11.86 33.15
C ILE A 205 1.79 12.09 33.62
N ALA A 206 1.48 11.80 34.90
CA ALA A 206 0.15 11.93 35.47
C ALA A 206 -0.12 13.34 36.10
N GLU A 207 0.88 14.23 36.20
CA GLU A 207 0.76 15.66 36.51
C GLU A 207 0.63 16.51 35.20
#